data_61b6b9767db18fd961a172742b39a6d4
#
_entry.id   61b6b9767db18fd961a172742b39a6d4
#
_cell.length_a   1.000
_cell.length_b   1.000
_cell.length_c   1.000
_cell.angle_alpha   90.00
_cell.angle_beta   90.00
_cell.angle_gamma   90.00
#
_symmetry.space_group_name_H-M   'P 1'
#
loop_
_entity.id
_entity.type
_entity.pdbx_description
1 polymer ?
#
loop_
_entity_poly.entity_id
_entity_poly.type
_entity_poly.pdbx_seq_one_letter_code
_entity_poly.pdbx_strand_id
1 'polypeptide(L)'
;MTEQATASGAAGRPEDPAVDAWRGLLVAHSRLVPAVEADLRAAGQVPLSWYDVLLELNAAPERRLRMSELGQRVVLSRTRVSRIVDELAAAGLAERQPDQADGRSSFAVLTTTGRDALRRAWPVYREAIRRHLAAGLTVSQCRELAALLDQVIKGAEAGTPVTVTG
;
A
#
# COMPACT_ATOMS: atom_id res chain seq x y z
N MET A 1 43.75 12.55 -44.51
CA MET A 1 42.83 11.38 -44.32
C MET A 1 42.13 11.57 -43.00
N THR A 2 40.92 11.97 -43.13
CA THR A 2 40.05 12.45 -42.04
C THR A 2 39.22 11.30 -41.56
N GLU A 3 39.39 10.89 -40.33
CA GLU A 3 38.52 9.88 -39.70
C GLU A 3 37.54 10.56 -38.77
N GLN A 4 36.32 10.71 -39.26
CA GLN A 4 35.18 11.15 -38.51
C GLN A 4 34.68 9.97 -37.63
N ALA A 5 34.96 10.02 -36.35
CA ALA A 5 34.31 9.18 -35.39
C ALA A 5 32.86 9.67 -35.21
N THR A 6 31.92 8.90 -35.75
CA THR A 6 30.50 9.07 -35.55
C THR A 6 30.15 8.81 -34.08
N ALA A 7 29.86 9.90 -33.38
CA ALA A 7 29.18 9.81 -32.09
C ALA A 7 27.75 9.29 -32.34
N SER A 8 27.56 8.03 -32.03
CA SER A 8 26.22 7.41 -31.99
C SER A 8 25.41 8.08 -30.88
N GLY A 9 24.49 8.94 -31.28
CA GLY A 9 23.56 9.60 -30.38
C GLY A 9 22.68 8.58 -29.66
N ALA A 10 22.80 8.53 -28.37
CA ALA A 10 21.73 8.01 -27.52
C ALA A 10 20.51 8.87 -27.82
N ALA A 11 19.54 8.32 -28.53
CA ALA A 11 18.27 8.99 -28.79
C ALA A 11 17.66 9.37 -27.44
N GLY A 12 17.77 10.65 -27.11
CA GLY A 12 17.23 11.23 -25.90
C GLY A 12 15.73 10.95 -25.86
N ARG A 13 15.33 10.26 -24.83
CA ARG A 13 13.93 10.07 -24.51
C ARG A 13 13.32 11.47 -24.36
N PRO A 14 12.19 11.80 -25.02
CA PRO A 14 11.58 13.11 -24.81
C PRO A 14 11.35 13.31 -23.29
N GLU A 15 11.80 14.45 -22.78
CA GLU A 15 11.57 14.84 -21.38
C GLU A 15 10.07 15.03 -21.18
N ASP A 16 9.43 14.06 -20.53
CA ASP A 16 8.03 14.13 -20.11
C ASP A 16 7.97 14.06 -18.59
N PRO A 17 7.70 15.18 -17.92
CA PRO A 17 7.64 15.24 -16.47
C PRO A 17 6.64 14.24 -15.84
N ALA A 18 5.55 13.88 -16.54
CA ALA A 18 4.61 12.90 -16.06
C ALA A 18 5.21 11.48 -16.07
N VAL A 19 5.97 11.15 -17.11
CA VAL A 19 6.70 9.87 -17.21
C VAL A 19 7.79 9.78 -16.15
N ASP A 20 8.50 10.85 -15.88
CA ASP A 20 9.54 10.90 -14.86
C ASP A 20 8.96 10.79 -13.45
N ALA A 21 7.84 11.46 -13.17
CA ALA A 21 7.11 11.32 -11.91
C ALA A 21 6.60 9.87 -11.71
N TRP A 22 6.02 9.27 -12.74
CA TRP A 22 5.59 7.86 -12.73
C TRP A 22 6.75 6.90 -12.43
N ARG A 23 7.87 7.08 -13.12
CA ARG A 23 9.08 6.30 -12.89
C ARG A 23 9.59 6.46 -11.46
N GLY A 24 9.63 7.70 -10.97
CA GLY A 24 10.01 8.02 -9.59
C GLY A 24 9.15 7.27 -8.57
N LEU A 25 7.83 7.28 -8.76
CA LEU A 25 6.87 6.57 -7.91
C LEU A 25 7.14 5.05 -7.90
N LEU A 26 7.34 4.45 -9.07
CA LEU A 26 7.62 3.01 -9.17
C LEU A 26 8.94 2.63 -8.49
N VAL A 27 10.00 3.41 -8.69
CA VAL A 27 11.30 3.17 -8.07
C VAL A 27 11.21 3.38 -6.55
N ALA A 28 10.53 4.42 -6.09
CA ALA A 28 10.32 4.66 -4.67
C ALA A 28 9.56 3.49 -4.03
N HIS A 29 8.43 3.08 -4.60
CA HIS A 29 7.66 1.93 -4.14
C HIS A 29 8.51 0.65 -4.04
N SER A 30 9.27 0.32 -5.09
CA SER A 30 10.08 -0.91 -5.14
C SER A 30 11.21 -0.95 -4.10
N ARG A 31 11.66 0.20 -3.61
CA ARG A 31 12.72 0.31 -2.60
C ARG A 31 12.17 0.46 -1.18
N LEU A 32 11.15 1.28 -1.01
CA LEU A 32 10.62 1.62 0.32
C LEU A 32 9.83 0.47 0.94
N VAL A 33 8.98 -0.20 0.18
CA VAL A 33 8.14 -1.29 0.70
C VAL A 33 8.98 -2.44 1.26
N PRO A 34 9.98 -2.99 0.56
CA PRO A 34 10.84 -4.04 1.13
C PRO A 34 11.67 -3.57 2.33
N ALA A 35 12.09 -2.30 2.37
CA ALA A 35 12.86 -1.76 3.48
C ALA A 35 12.02 -1.66 4.76
N VAL A 36 10.79 -1.16 4.68
CA VAL A 36 9.83 -1.12 5.79
C VAL A 36 9.47 -2.53 6.26
N GLU A 37 9.23 -3.46 5.32
CA GLU A 37 8.97 -4.88 5.63
C GLU A 37 10.15 -5.53 6.37
N ALA A 38 11.39 -5.21 5.97
CA ALA A 38 12.58 -5.73 6.64
C ALA A 38 12.71 -5.23 8.08
N ASP A 39 12.41 -3.95 8.33
CA ASP A 39 12.45 -3.38 9.69
C ASP A 39 11.37 -3.99 10.60
N LEU A 40 10.14 -4.17 10.10
CA LEU A 40 9.08 -4.85 10.85
C LEU A 40 9.46 -6.28 11.20
N ARG A 41 10.01 -7.02 10.23
CA ARG A 41 10.46 -8.41 10.44
C ARG A 41 11.60 -8.48 11.46
N ALA A 42 12.60 -7.61 11.35
CA ALA A 42 13.73 -7.55 12.27
C ALA A 42 13.30 -7.27 13.73
N ALA A 43 12.22 -6.51 13.89
CA ALA A 43 11.62 -6.22 15.18
C ALA A 43 10.59 -7.27 15.66
N GLY A 44 10.42 -8.38 14.94
CA GLY A 44 9.47 -9.44 15.28
C GLY A 44 8.01 -8.99 15.21
N GLN A 45 7.70 -7.99 14.38
CA GLN A 45 6.35 -7.50 14.18
C GLN A 45 5.62 -8.25 13.07
N VAL A 46 4.30 -8.02 12.97
CA VAL A 46 3.48 -8.58 11.88
C VAL A 46 4.00 -8.10 10.52
N PRO A 47 3.88 -8.92 9.46
CA PRO A 47 4.22 -8.52 8.09
C PRO A 47 3.48 -7.25 7.67
N LEU A 48 4.09 -6.43 6.81
CA LEU A 48 3.50 -5.17 6.34
C LEU A 48 2.12 -5.37 5.72
N SER A 49 1.93 -6.44 4.94
CA SER A 49 0.63 -6.76 4.35
C SER A 49 -0.45 -7.11 5.38
N TRP A 50 -0.08 -7.70 6.51
CA TRP A 50 -0.99 -7.92 7.64
C TRP A 50 -1.28 -6.60 8.36
N TYR A 51 -0.24 -5.79 8.56
CA TYR A 51 -0.36 -4.47 9.17
C TYR A 51 -1.37 -3.60 8.43
N ASP A 52 -1.31 -3.54 7.08
CA ASP A 52 -2.22 -2.75 6.26
C ASP A 52 -3.68 -3.21 6.41
N VAL A 53 -3.92 -4.53 6.41
CA VAL A 53 -5.27 -5.07 6.64
C VAL A 53 -5.78 -4.74 8.04
N LEU A 54 -4.94 -4.92 9.08
CA LEU A 54 -5.31 -4.59 10.46
C LEU A 54 -5.58 -3.09 10.63
N LEU A 55 -4.83 -2.23 9.93
CA LEU A 55 -5.01 -0.79 9.96
C LEU A 55 -6.36 -0.38 9.38
N GLU A 56 -6.74 -0.92 8.22
CA GLU A 56 -8.02 -0.67 7.58
C GLU A 56 -9.20 -1.15 8.43
N LEU A 57 -9.09 -2.33 9.03
CA LEU A 57 -10.09 -2.84 9.96
C LEU A 57 -10.20 -1.96 11.21
N ASN A 58 -9.08 -1.46 11.74
CA ASN A 58 -9.09 -0.60 12.91
C ASN A 58 -9.72 0.79 12.65
N ALA A 59 -9.60 1.29 11.43
CA ALA A 59 -10.20 2.57 11.00
C ALA A 59 -11.70 2.45 10.67
N ALA A 60 -12.19 1.25 10.40
CA ALA A 60 -13.57 1.02 10.00
C ALA A 60 -14.56 1.14 11.18
N PRO A 61 -15.83 1.50 10.91
CA PRO A 61 -16.91 1.44 11.89
C PRO A 61 -17.01 0.02 12.48
N GLU A 62 -17.23 -0.07 13.79
CA GLU A 62 -17.29 -1.35 14.52
C GLU A 62 -16.08 -2.27 14.30
N ARG A 63 -14.99 -1.74 13.71
CA ARG A 63 -13.77 -2.45 13.34
C ARG A 63 -14.00 -3.67 12.46
N ARG A 64 -14.94 -3.55 11.54
CA ARG A 64 -15.27 -4.59 10.57
C ARG A 64 -15.47 -4.00 9.18
N LEU A 65 -15.12 -4.78 8.18
CA LEU A 65 -15.34 -4.46 6.76
C LEU A 65 -15.85 -5.71 6.05
N ARG A 66 -16.73 -5.51 5.07
CA ARG A 66 -17.02 -6.58 4.09
C ARG A 66 -15.76 -6.93 3.32
N MET A 67 -15.58 -8.20 3.00
CA MET A 67 -14.40 -8.64 2.23
C MET A 67 -14.22 -7.90 0.91
N SER A 68 -15.33 -7.52 0.24
CA SER A 68 -15.31 -6.71 -0.97
C SER A 68 -14.80 -5.29 -0.73
N GLU A 69 -15.22 -4.65 0.37
CA GLU A 69 -14.80 -3.31 0.77
C GLU A 69 -13.33 -3.29 1.18
N LEU A 70 -12.92 -4.29 1.96
CA LEU A 70 -11.52 -4.44 2.37
C LEU A 70 -10.61 -4.60 1.15
N GLY A 71 -11.03 -5.39 0.14
CA GLY A 71 -10.30 -5.56 -1.11
C GLY A 71 -10.20 -4.30 -1.98
N GLN A 72 -11.03 -3.28 -1.74
CA GLN A 72 -10.93 -1.97 -2.41
C GLN A 72 -10.03 -1.00 -1.66
N ARG A 73 -9.91 -1.12 -0.34
CA ARG A 73 -9.12 -0.22 0.50
C ARG A 73 -7.65 -0.57 0.56
N VAL A 74 -7.33 -1.86 0.57
CA VAL A 74 -5.93 -2.31 0.58
C VAL A 74 -5.37 -2.44 -0.83
N VAL A 75 -4.11 -2.06 -1.03
CA VAL A 75 -3.41 -2.11 -2.32
C VAL A 75 -2.99 -3.55 -2.65
N LEU A 76 -3.97 -4.48 -2.66
CA LEU A 76 -3.73 -5.91 -2.87
C LEU A 76 -4.85 -6.53 -3.74
N SER A 77 -4.55 -7.60 -4.47
CA SER A 77 -5.58 -8.34 -5.20
C SER A 77 -6.59 -8.99 -4.24
N ARG A 78 -7.85 -9.14 -4.67
CA ARG A 78 -8.92 -9.78 -3.85
C ARG A 78 -8.52 -11.15 -3.32
N THR A 79 -7.87 -11.99 -4.14
CA THR A 79 -7.38 -13.31 -3.75
C THR A 79 -6.34 -13.20 -2.63
N ARG A 80 -5.43 -12.22 -2.72
CA ARG A 80 -4.40 -12.01 -1.71
C ARG A 80 -5.02 -11.50 -0.40
N VAL A 81 -5.98 -10.59 -0.46
CA VAL A 81 -6.72 -10.10 0.73
C VAL A 81 -7.42 -11.24 1.44
N SER A 82 -8.13 -12.12 0.70
CA SER A 82 -8.81 -13.28 1.29
C SER A 82 -7.81 -14.18 2.04
N ARG A 83 -6.67 -14.48 1.42
CA ARG A 83 -5.65 -15.31 2.05
C ARG A 83 -5.06 -14.65 3.31
N ILE A 84 -4.78 -13.35 3.27
CA ILE A 84 -4.27 -12.61 4.43
C ILE A 84 -5.28 -12.63 5.57
N VAL A 85 -6.57 -12.43 5.28
CA VAL A 85 -7.62 -12.50 6.32
C VAL A 85 -7.71 -13.90 6.94
N ASP A 86 -7.55 -14.96 6.14
CA ASP A 86 -7.52 -16.34 6.65
C ASP A 86 -6.28 -16.60 7.52
N GLU A 87 -5.11 -16.07 7.13
CA GLU A 87 -3.87 -16.12 7.92
C GLU A 87 -4.01 -15.32 9.24
N LEU A 88 -4.61 -14.14 9.20
CA LEU A 88 -4.92 -13.33 10.39
C LEU A 88 -5.90 -14.02 11.32
N ALA A 89 -6.91 -14.70 10.77
CA ALA A 89 -7.87 -15.46 11.55
C ALA A 89 -7.21 -16.66 12.23
N ALA A 90 -6.36 -17.40 11.53
CA ALA A 90 -5.57 -18.48 12.09
C ALA A 90 -4.64 -18.01 13.23
N ALA A 91 -4.13 -16.77 13.14
CA ALA A 91 -3.31 -16.13 14.16
C ALA A 91 -4.13 -15.47 15.30
N GLY A 92 -5.46 -15.49 15.24
CA GLY A 92 -6.35 -14.88 16.22
C GLY A 92 -6.36 -13.34 16.19
N LEU A 93 -5.85 -12.72 15.10
CA LEU A 93 -5.75 -11.27 14.96
C LEU A 93 -6.98 -10.65 14.29
N ALA A 94 -7.70 -11.44 13.51
CA ALA A 94 -9.00 -11.09 12.92
C ALA A 94 -9.96 -12.28 13.03
N GLU A 95 -11.22 -12.04 12.74
CA GLU A 95 -12.24 -13.08 12.60
C GLU A 95 -12.97 -12.90 11.27
N ARG A 96 -13.40 -14.03 10.68
CA ARG A 96 -14.28 -14.00 9.52
C ARG A 96 -15.70 -14.31 9.99
N GLN A 97 -16.63 -13.38 9.80
CA GLN A 97 -18.03 -13.53 10.18
C GLN A 97 -18.92 -13.55 8.94
N PRO A 98 -19.85 -14.52 8.81
CA PRO A 98 -20.83 -14.52 7.73
C PRO A 98 -21.68 -13.24 7.77
N ASP A 99 -22.03 -12.71 6.60
CA ASP A 99 -23.06 -11.67 6.52
C ASP A 99 -24.43 -12.33 6.62
N GLN A 100 -25.17 -12.02 7.70
CA GLN A 100 -26.52 -12.61 7.92
C GLN A 100 -27.54 -12.14 6.86
N ALA A 101 -27.30 -11.01 6.22
CA ALA A 101 -28.20 -10.47 5.20
C ALA A 101 -27.86 -10.99 3.79
N ASP A 102 -26.63 -11.42 3.56
CA ASP A 102 -26.16 -11.97 2.28
C ASP A 102 -25.21 -13.15 2.54
N GLY A 103 -25.73 -14.35 2.46
CA GLY A 103 -24.97 -15.59 2.71
C GLY A 103 -23.81 -15.84 1.75
N ARG A 104 -23.63 -15.02 0.70
CA ARG A 104 -22.48 -15.05 -0.21
C ARG A 104 -21.37 -14.08 0.23
N SER A 105 -21.63 -13.24 1.22
CA SER A 105 -20.73 -12.22 1.74
C SER A 105 -20.22 -12.59 3.13
N SER A 106 -19.07 -12.05 3.50
CA SER A 106 -18.51 -12.15 4.83
C SER A 106 -17.80 -10.88 5.24
N PHE A 107 -17.72 -10.66 6.54
CA PHE A 107 -16.96 -9.58 7.15
C PHE A 107 -15.63 -10.11 7.68
N ALA A 108 -14.59 -9.29 7.58
CA ALA A 108 -13.40 -9.38 8.41
C ALA A 108 -13.58 -8.46 9.61
N VAL A 109 -13.35 -8.97 10.80
CA VAL A 109 -13.54 -8.25 12.08
C VAL A 109 -12.23 -8.26 12.85
N LEU A 110 -11.78 -7.09 13.28
CA LEU A 110 -10.55 -6.96 14.07
C LEU A 110 -10.78 -7.44 15.51
N THR A 111 -9.94 -8.36 15.97
CA THR A 111 -9.95 -8.80 17.36
C THR A 111 -9.21 -7.82 18.29
N THR A 112 -9.40 -7.97 19.60
CA THR A 112 -8.59 -7.24 20.59
C THR A 112 -7.10 -7.55 20.43
N THR A 113 -6.74 -8.82 20.21
CA THR A 113 -5.37 -9.26 19.97
C THR A 113 -4.78 -8.62 18.70
N GLY A 114 -5.57 -8.54 17.63
CA GLY A 114 -5.16 -7.85 16.38
C GLY A 114 -4.92 -6.36 16.59
N ARG A 115 -5.76 -5.70 17.38
CA ARG A 115 -5.58 -4.30 17.75
C ARG A 115 -4.31 -4.08 18.58
N ASP A 116 -4.00 -5.01 19.46
CA ASP A 116 -2.77 -4.96 20.26
C ASP A 116 -1.53 -5.20 19.40
N ALA A 117 -1.60 -6.11 18.42
CA ALA A 117 -0.54 -6.33 17.44
C ALA A 117 -0.28 -5.06 16.60
N LEU A 118 -1.35 -4.42 16.11
CA LEU A 118 -1.25 -3.15 15.38
C LEU A 118 -0.57 -2.05 16.22
N ARG A 119 -0.96 -1.91 17.50
CA ARG A 119 -0.36 -0.93 18.41
C ARG A 119 1.11 -1.19 18.69
N ARG A 120 1.53 -2.45 18.82
CA ARG A 120 2.94 -2.81 19.01
C ARG A 120 3.78 -2.56 17.77
N ALA A 121 3.23 -2.80 16.58
CA ALA A 121 3.93 -2.57 15.32
C ALA A 121 4.07 -1.09 14.96
N TRP A 122 3.13 -0.24 15.38
CA TRP A 122 3.09 1.19 15.04
C TRP A 122 4.40 1.97 15.26
N PRO A 123 5.08 1.90 16.43
CA PRO A 123 6.32 2.65 16.61
C PRO A 123 7.43 2.20 15.66
N VAL A 124 7.53 0.91 15.35
CA VAL A 124 8.50 0.37 14.38
C VAL A 124 8.16 0.82 12.97
N TYR A 125 6.90 0.68 12.57
CA TYR A 125 6.41 1.12 11.26
C TYR A 125 6.66 2.62 11.03
N ARG A 126 6.30 3.45 12.01
CA ARG A 126 6.53 4.90 11.94
C ARG A 126 8.01 5.26 11.82
N GLU A 127 8.88 4.58 12.57
CA GLU A 127 10.32 4.82 12.52
C GLU A 127 10.93 4.35 11.19
N ALA A 128 10.48 3.23 10.65
CA ALA A 128 10.88 2.75 9.33
C ALA A 128 10.51 3.77 8.24
N ILE A 129 9.29 4.32 8.26
CA ILE A 129 8.89 5.39 7.33
C ILE A 129 9.80 6.62 7.47
N ARG A 130 10.11 7.05 8.70
CA ARG A 130 10.99 8.18 8.93
C ARG A 130 12.38 7.95 8.35
N ARG A 131 12.92 6.76 8.55
CA ARG A 131 14.25 6.36 8.11
C ARG A 131 14.34 6.24 6.58
N HIS A 132 13.36 5.61 5.96
CA HIS A 132 13.45 5.25 4.55
C HIS A 132 12.82 6.27 3.62
N LEU A 133 11.69 6.89 4.01
CA LEU A 133 11.00 7.88 3.19
C LEU A 133 11.43 9.31 3.55
N ALA A 134 11.44 9.65 4.83
CA ALA A 134 11.57 11.03 5.26
C ALA A 134 13.01 11.49 5.53
N ALA A 135 14.02 10.61 5.50
CA ALA A 135 15.41 10.97 5.80
C ALA A 135 15.98 12.09 4.91
N GLY A 136 15.52 12.19 3.67
CA GLY A 136 15.94 13.22 2.71
C GLY A 136 14.93 14.37 2.53
N LEU A 137 13.87 14.43 3.35
CA LEU A 137 12.77 15.38 3.19
C LEU A 137 12.56 16.22 4.45
N THR A 138 12.28 17.50 4.27
CA THR A 138 11.76 18.36 5.34
C THR A 138 10.30 18.01 5.64
N VAL A 139 9.79 18.46 6.80
CA VAL A 139 8.37 18.28 7.17
C VAL A 139 7.43 18.91 6.14
N SER A 140 7.81 20.06 5.56
CA SER A 140 7.03 20.71 4.50
C SER A 140 6.96 19.85 3.24
N GLN A 141 8.10 19.31 2.81
CA GLN A 141 8.18 18.43 1.65
C GLN A 141 7.41 17.11 1.84
N CYS A 142 7.39 16.56 3.05
CA CYS A 142 6.54 15.40 3.35
C CYS A 142 5.04 15.72 3.21
N ARG A 143 4.61 16.90 3.64
CA ARG A 143 3.21 17.34 3.47
C ARG A 143 2.86 17.59 2.00
N GLU A 144 3.76 18.22 1.27
CA GLU A 144 3.59 18.47 -0.16
C GLU A 144 3.50 17.15 -0.96
N LEU A 145 4.42 16.22 -0.69
CA LEU A 145 4.37 14.88 -1.31
C LEU A 145 3.06 14.17 -1.01
N ALA A 146 2.59 14.19 0.23
CA ALA A 146 1.33 13.57 0.61
C ALA A 146 0.14 14.21 -0.15
N ALA A 147 0.11 15.55 -0.28
CA ALA A 147 -0.94 16.25 -1.02
C ALA A 147 -0.91 15.94 -2.54
N LEU A 148 0.28 15.83 -3.14
CA LEU A 148 0.43 15.46 -4.55
C LEU A 148 -0.02 14.02 -4.80
N LEU A 149 0.35 13.08 -3.94
CA LEU A 149 -0.10 11.69 -4.04
C LEU A 149 -1.62 11.57 -3.88
N ASP A 150 -2.24 12.33 -2.97
CA ASP A 150 -3.70 12.38 -2.82
C ASP A 150 -4.41 12.87 -4.09
N GLN A 151 -3.85 13.89 -4.78
CA GLN A 151 -4.35 14.35 -6.07
C GLN A 151 -4.24 13.27 -7.15
N VAL A 152 -3.12 12.55 -7.21
CA VAL A 152 -2.93 11.45 -8.17
C VAL A 152 -3.95 10.33 -7.93
N ILE A 153 -4.18 9.95 -6.66
CA ILE A 153 -5.14 8.90 -6.30
C ILE A 153 -6.55 9.31 -6.72
N LYS A 154 -7.00 10.53 -6.36
CA LYS A 154 -8.31 11.04 -6.76
C LYS A 154 -8.49 11.15 -8.28
N GLY A 155 -7.44 11.55 -9.00
CA GLY A 155 -7.44 11.58 -10.46
C GLY A 155 -7.59 10.19 -11.09
N ALA A 156 -6.92 9.19 -10.53
CA ALA A 156 -7.03 7.81 -10.99
C ALA A 156 -8.42 7.21 -10.74
N GLU A 157 -9.06 7.53 -9.61
CA GLU A 157 -10.42 7.10 -9.30
C GLU A 157 -11.45 7.74 -10.23
N ALA A 158 -11.29 9.03 -10.56
CA ALA A 158 -12.19 9.76 -11.47
C ALA A 158 -12.02 9.35 -12.94
N GLY A 159 -10.82 8.91 -13.32
CA GLY A 159 -10.47 8.51 -14.70
C GLY A 159 -10.71 7.05 -15.03
N THR A 160 -11.23 6.23 -14.13
CA THR A 160 -11.53 4.82 -14.41
C THR A 160 -12.83 4.72 -15.20
N PRO A 161 -12.82 4.55 -16.55
CA PRO A 161 -14.05 4.25 -17.28
C PRO A 161 -14.47 2.84 -16.89
N VAL A 162 -15.57 2.74 -16.15
CA VAL A 162 -16.29 1.49 -16.01
C VAL A 162 -16.90 1.15 -17.37
N THR A 163 -16.14 0.45 -18.20
CA THR A 163 -16.70 -0.19 -19.38
C THR A 163 -16.20 -1.62 -19.42
N VAL A 164 -16.96 -2.49 -18.83
CA VAL A 164 -16.97 -3.89 -19.25
C VAL A 164 -18.41 -4.19 -19.63
N THR A 165 -18.69 -4.03 -20.92
CA THR A 165 -19.82 -4.70 -21.56
C THR A 165 -19.21 -5.66 -22.55
N GLY A 166 -19.55 -6.94 -22.47
CA GLY A 166 -19.21 -7.99 -23.38
C GLY A 166 -19.30 -9.33 -22.71
#